data_ec454453d211830aeedd0191dc810364
#
_entry.id   ec454453d211830aeedd0191dc810364
#
_cell.length_a   1.000
_cell.length_b   1.000
_cell.length_c   1.000
_cell.angle_alpha   90.00
_cell.angle_beta   90.00
_cell.angle_gamma   90.00
#
_symmetry.space_group_name_H-M   'P 1'
#
loop_
_entity.id
_entity.type
_entity.pdbx_description
1 polymer ?
#
loop_
_entity_poly.entity_id
_entity_poly.type
_entity_poly.pdbx_seq_one_letter_code
_entity_poly.pdbx_strand_id
1 'polypeptide(L)'
;MSRKFLSVLLTVALVLCFMPVAGASSNLNIVDIDILDKMDDIHSALSEASKRGVYEDTYGGMYYDNGRIILLTTNASRETGSSVAAYKNDSDISIVSCDYTFAELETAWNIIVENASSIPKFVSVGISPKKNRVTLAVEDKTLLDSDKLAWVPSGVTEIVESAPIQPTASIGCGNTMKNSTRGSTSSCCVGVTTNSGINGLIIQGHETLVGDVIKNGSRQTIGSVTQRVQNTSMATRGPDACFVTLNSGNTVTNTIPEITGANAVVSGQTYTIQAGLPVHMRGHKTKPFSSGEVDEVSVYYQWTENRDGLTHYYVGAKASYPSKVGDSGGFVFVYTNLGPIWAGLQ
;
A
#
# COMPACT_ATOMS: atom_id res chain seq x y z
N MET A 1 -3.08 -59.36 -13.32
CA MET A 1 -2.08 -58.28 -13.09
C MET A 1 -1.34 -58.56 -11.79
N SER A 2 -0.02 -58.68 -11.86
CA SER A 2 0.79 -59.06 -10.70
C SER A 2 0.89 -57.92 -9.69
N ARG A 3 0.89 -58.24 -8.38
CA ARG A 3 1.02 -57.26 -7.28
C ARG A 3 2.25 -56.33 -7.41
N LYS A 4 3.27 -56.75 -8.13
CA LYS A 4 4.46 -55.95 -8.42
C LYS A 4 4.18 -54.80 -9.39
N PHE A 5 3.26 -54.96 -10.35
CA PHE A 5 2.87 -53.90 -11.28
C PHE A 5 2.04 -52.81 -10.61
N LEU A 6 1.19 -53.18 -9.64
CA LEU A 6 0.38 -52.24 -8.88
C LEU A 6 1.27 -51.38 -7.96
N SER A 7 2.31 -51.96 -7.37
CA SER A 7 3.24 -51.23 -6.49
C SER A 7 4.07 -50.19 -7.28
N VAL A 8 4.52 -50.52 -8.49
CA VAL A 8 5.26 -49.57 -9.34
C VAL A 8 4.35 -48.42 -9.82
N LEU A 9 3.10 -48.72 -10.17
CA LEU A 9 2.14 -47.69 -10.57
C LEU A 9 1.80 -46.73 -9.40
N LEU A 10 1.68 -47.28 -8.18
CA LEU A 10 1.40 -46.47 -6.98
C LEU A 10 2.60 -45.57 -6.62
N THR A 11 3.82 -46.09 -6.76
CA THR A 11 5.04 -45.32 -6.49
C THR A 11 5.25 -44.22 -7.53
N VAL A 12 4.96 -44.46 -8.81
CA VAL A 12 5.02 -43.42 -9.85
C VAL A 12 3.94 -42.38 -9.67
N ALA A 13 2.71 -42.77 -9.27
CA ALA A 13 1.65 -41.81 -8.96
C ALA A 13 2.00 -40.95 -7.72
N LEU A 14 2.63 -41.54 -6.70
CA LEU A 14 3.05 -40.78 -5.51
C LEU A 14 4.20 -39.82 -5.81
N VAL A 15 5.15 -40.20 -6.67
CA VAL A 15 6.25 -39.29 -7.10
C VAL A 15 5.74 -38.16 -7.98
N LEU A 16 4.70 -38.38 -8.80
CA LEU A 16 4.08 -37.32 -9.59
C LEU A 16 3.26 -36.33 -8.74
N CYS A 17 2.74 -36.78 -7.60
CA CYS A 17 2.04 -35.87 -6.64
C CYS A 17 3.01 -34.99 -5.84
N PHE A 18 4.30 -35.30 -5.78
CA PHE A 18 5.32 -34.55 -5.07
C PHE A 18 6.31 -33.81 -6.00
N MET A 19 6.06 -33.78 -7.30
CA MET A 19 6.77 -32.82 -8.12
C MET A 19 6.31 -31.44 -7.73
N PRO A 20 7.18 -30.58 -7.14
CA PRO A 20 6.82 -29.19 -6.96
C PRO A 20 6.46 -28.68 -8.35
N VAL A 21 5.28 -28.10 -8.48
CA VAL A 21 4.95 -27.28 -9.64
C VAL A 21 5.99 -26.18 -9.65
N ALA A 22 7.04 -26.37 -10.45
CA ALA A 22 8.06 -25.36 -10.72
C ALA A 22 7.40 -24.25 -11.54
N GLY A 23 6.59 -23.45 -10.89
CA GLY A 23 5.80 -22.37 -11.48
C GLY A 23 5.71 -21.24 -10.51
N ALA A 24 6.50 -20.20 -10.76
CA ALA A 24 6.43 -18.88 -10.15
C ALA A 24 7.00 -18.70 -8.72
N SER A 25 8.12 -19.34 -8.39
CA SER A 25 8.94 -18.85 -7.28
C SER A 25 9.97 -17.80 -7.74
N SER A 26 9.79 -17.24 -8.94
CA SER A 26 10.71 -16.25 -9.47
C SER A 26 10.37 -14.87 -8.93
N ASN A 27 11.24 -14.31 -8.13
CA ASN A 27 11.39 -12.88 -7.80
C ASN A 27 10.51 -12.31 -6.68
N LEU A 28 10.25 -13.08 -5.61
CA LEU A 28 9.85 -12.45 -4.36
C LEU A 28 11.09 -11.84 -3.70
N ASN A 29 11.12 -10.52 -3.61
CA ASN A 29 12.10 -9.83 -2.78
C ASN A 29 11.70 -10.03 -1.31
N ILE A 30 12.47 -10.82 -0.59
CA ILE A 30 12.22 -11.13 0.82
C ILE A 30 12.81 -10.02 1.67
N VAL A 31 11.98 -9.40 2.50
CA VAL A 31 12.42 -8.43 3.51
C VAL A 31 12.55 -9.15 4.84
N ASP A 32 13.62 -8.89 5.57
CA ASP A 32 13.75 -9.39 6.93
C ASP A 32 12.73 -8.70 7.85
N ILE A 33 11.99 -9.48 8.63
CA ILE A 33 11.00 -8.96 9.57
C ILE A 33 11.64 -8.04 10.60
N ASP A 34 12.86 -8.35 11.04
CA ASP A 34 13.60 -7.53 12.01
C ASP A 34 13.90 -6.13 11.46
N ILE A 35 14.08 -6.00 10.14
CA ILE A 35 14.24 -4.70 9.49
C ILE A 35 12.91 -3.91 9.49
N LEU A 36 11.79 -4.58 9.25
CA LEU A 36 10.47 -3.92 9.30
C LEU A 36 10.14 -3.45 10.71
N ASP A 37 10.36 -4.29 11.73
CA ASP A 37 10.17 -3.95 13.14
C ASP A 37 11.03 -2.73 13.51
N LYS A 38 12.31 -2.75 13.11
CA LYS A 38 13.23 -1.64 13.34
C LYS A 38 12.79 -0.34 12.64
N MET A 39 12.30 -0.43 11.40
CA MET A 39 11.78 0.75 10.68
C MET A 39 10.56 1.34 11.40
N ASP A 40 9.66 0.51 11.91
CA ASP A 40 8.46 0.95 12.62
C ASP A 40 8.82 1.59 13.97
N ASP A 41 9.79 1.02 14.70
CA ASP A 41 10.32 1.59 15.94
C ASP A 41 10.95 2.97 15.70
N ILE A 42 11.78 3.11 14.67
CA ILE A 42 12.39 4.40 14.30
C ILE A 42 11.31 5.41 13.93
N HIS A 43 10.34 5.02 13.09
CA HIS A 43 9.24 5.89 12.70
C HIS A 43 8.44 6.37 13.92
N SER A 44 8.10 5.45 14.82
CA SER A 44 7.37 5.74 16.04
C SER A 44 8.14 6.70 16.96
N ALA A 45 9.43 6.44 17.19
CA ALA A 45 10.29 7.29 18.02
C ALA A 45 10.42 8.71 17.46
N LEU A 46 10.60 8.84 16.15
CA LEU A 46 10.70 10.14 15.48
C LEU A 46 9.35 10.87 15.44
N SER A 47 8.23 10.18 15.21
CA SER A 47 6.88 10.76 15.26
C SER A 47 6.53 11.26 16.65
N GLU A 48 6.88 10.54 17.72
CA GLU A 48 6.67 10.98 19.11
C GLU A 48 7.56 12.19 19.47
N ALA A 49 8.79 12.24 18.97
CA ALA A 49 9.67 13.39 19.12
C ALA A 49 9.06 14.63 18.46
N SER A 50 8.48 14.47 17.29
CA SER A 50 7.73 15.52 16.57
C SER A 50 6.58 16.09 17.39
N LYS A 51 5.69 15.23 17.86
CA LYS A 51 4.52 15.65 18.65
C LYS A 51 4.92 16.42 19.90
N ARG A 52 6.11 16.19 20.46
CA ARG A 52 6.66 16.91 21.61
C ARG A 52 7.39 18.20 21.26
N GLY A 53 7.42 18.59 19.97
CA GLY A 53 8.17 19.77 19.50
C GLY A 53 9.69 19.62 19.64
N VAL A 54 10.17 18.39 19.79
CA VAL A 54 11.60 18.03 19.92
C VAL A 54 12.14 17.51 18.59
N TYR A 55 11.50 17.89 17.48
CA TYR A 55 12.11 17.65 16.18
C TYR A 55 13.42 18.41 16.14
N GLU A 56 14.47 17.65 16.11
CA GLU A 56 15.70 18.22 15.63
C GLU A 56 15.51 18.57 14.14
N ASP A 57 15.90 19.78 13.80
CA ASP A 57 15.85 20.37 12.46
C ASP A 57 16.72 19.62 11.44
N THR A 58 16.92 18.32 11.59
CA THR A 58 17.91 17.58 10.78
C THR A 58 17.36 16.29 10.15
N TYR A 59 16.28 15.70 10.66
CA TYR A 59 15.74 14.46 10.09
C TYR A 59 15.11 14.70 8.72
N GLY A 60 15.61 14.02 7.69
CA GLY A 60 15.18 14.18 6.29
C GLY A 60 14.22 13.09 5.79
N GLY A 61 13.88 12.13 6.63
CA GLY A 61 13.08 10.96 6.26
C GLY A 61 13.90 9.67 6.27
N MET A 62 13.25 8.55 5.98
CA MET A 62 13.92 7.26 5.81
C MET A 62 13.30 6.46 4.66
N TYR A 63 14.06 5.49 4.15
CA TYR A 63 13.57 4.51 3.19
C TYR A 63 14.35 3.19 3.29
N TYR A 64 13.75 2.12 2.78
CA TYR A 64 14.41 0.82 2.64
C TYR A 64 15.21 0.77 1.34
N ASP A 65 16.42 0.23 1.40
CA ASP A 65 17.25 -0.04 0.23
C ASP A 65 18.09 -1.31 0.39
N ASN A 66 17.82 -2.33 -0.41
CA ASN A 66 18.61 -3.57 -0.50
C ASN A 66 18.98 -4.20 0.86
N GLY A 67 18.00 -4.38 1.74
CA GLY A 67 18.21 -5.01 3.06
C GLY A 67 18.66 -4.04 4.14
N ARG A 68 18.73 -2.74 3.87
CA ARG A 68 19.18 -1.71 4.82
C ARG A 68 18.17 -0.58 4.96
N ILE A 69 18.18 0.06 6.10
CA ILE A 69 17.45 1.30 6.36
C ILE A 69 18.36 2.47 6.01
N ILE A 70 17.91 3.33 5.10
CA ILE A 70 18.60 4.59 4.81
C ILE A 70 17.91 5.69 5.58
N LEU A 71 18.63 6.30 6.51
CA LEU A 71 18.16 7.37 7.37
C LEU A 71 18.75 8.70 6.88
N LEU A 72 17.92 9.63 6.49
CA LEU A 72 18.32 10.89 5.90
C LEU A 72 18.48 11.98 6.97
N THR A 73 19.52 12.81 6.81
CA THR A 73 19.75 13.97 7.68
C THR A 73 20.33 15.15 6.91
N THR A 74 19.89 16.36 7.21
CA THR A 74 20.46 17.60 6.64
C THR A 74 21.80 17.96 7.26
N ASN A 75 22.23 17.30 8.32
CA ASN A 75 23.49 17.58 9.03
C ASN A 75 24.22 16.30 9.45
N ALA A 76 24.79 15.59 8.47
CA ALA A 76 25.54 14.37 8.70
C ALA A 76 26.85 14.59 9.53
N SER A 77 27.31 15.83 9.65
CA SER A 77 28.55 16.16 10.37
C SER A 77 28.34 16.46 11.87
N ARG A 78 27.12 16.67 12.34
CA ARG A 78 26.82 16.83 13.77
C ARG A 78 26.85 15.48 14.49
N GLU A 79 27.99 15.18 15.13
CA GLU A 79 28.23 13.91 15.78
C GLU A 79 27.51 13.70 17.12
N THR A 80 26.90 14.72 17.71
CA THR A 80 26.29 14.65 19.04
C THR A 80 25.02 15.48 19.08
N GLY A 81 23.95 14.87 19.60
CA GLY A 81 22.71 15.56 19.96
C GLY A 81 21.54 15.41 18.98
N SER A 82 21.69 14.69 17.85
CA SER A 82 20.58 14.44 16.95
C SER A 82 19.90 13.09 17.22
N SER A 83 18.57 13.03 17.03
CA SER A 83 17.82 11.78 17.13
C SER A 83 18.34 10.72 16.15
N VAL A 84 18.87 11.17 15.01
CA VAL A 84 19.50 10.33 13.98
C VAL A 84 20.85 9.77 14.46
N ALA A 85 21.60 10.51 15.29
CA ALA A 85 22.90 10.07 15.80
C ALA A 85 22.82 8.81 16.69
N ALA A 86 21.67 8.56 17.29
CA ALA A 86 21.45 7.35 18.08
C ALA A 86 21.60 6.06 17.26
N TYR A 87 21.42 6.13 15.94
CA TYR A 87 21.48 4.99 15.02
C TYR A 87 22.81 4.83 14.28
N LYS A 88 23.81 5.69 14.56
CA LYS A 88 25.10 5.73 13.84
C LYS A 88 25.88 4.40 13.85
N ASN A 89 25.73 3.62 14.91
CA ASN A 89 26.48 2.37 15.09
C ASN A 89 25.65 1.12 14.74
N ASP A 90 24.44 1.27 14.21
CA ASP A 90 23.61 0.16 13.82
C ASP A 90 24.01 -0.35 12.42
N SER A 91 24.34 -1.65 12.32
CA SER A 91 24.81 -2.27 11.06
C SER A 91 23.78 -2.26 9.95
N ASP A 92 22.49 -2.22 10.31
CA ASP A 92 21.37 -2.27 9.36
C ASP A 92 20.98 -0.89 8.85
N ILE A 93 21.56 0.16 9.46
CA ILE A 93 21.24 1.55 9.16
C ILE A 93 22.41 2.26 8.47
N SER A 94 22.10 2.99 7.41
CA SER A 94 23.04 3.93 6.78
C SER A 94 22.51 5.34 6.90
N ILE A 95 23.31 6.24 7.45
CA ILE A 95 22.96 7.67 7.57
C ILE A 95 23.52 8.39 6.35
N VAL A 96 22.65 9.09 5.61
CA VAL A 96 22.98 9.78 4.36
C VAL A 96 22.56 11.24 4.45
N SER A 97 23.39 12.15 3.91
CA SER A 97 23.07 13.57 3.83
C SER A 97 21.95 13.83 2.82
N CYS A 98 21.08 14.77 3.15
CA CYS A 98 19.98 15.23 2.29
C CYS A 98 19.86 16.76 2.32
N ASP A 99 19.03 17.31 1.40
CA ASP A 99 18.87 18.77 1.26
C ASP A 99 17.80 19.32 2.21
N TYR A 100 16.73 18.56 2.47
CA TYR A 100 15.54 19.02 3.19
C TYR A 100 15.22 18.10 4.37
N THR A 101 14.75 18.72 5.45
CA THR A 101 14.16 17.98 6.58
C THR A 101 12.81 17.41 6.20
N PHE A 102 12.38 16.37 6.89
CA PHE A 102 11.05 15.79 6.69
C PHE A 102 9.94 16.79 7.04
N ALA A 103 10.16 17.65 8.04
CA ALA A 103 9.25 18.73 8.39
C ALA A 103 9.07 19.78 7.27
N GLU A 104 10.17 20.11 6.54
CA GLU A 104 10.07 20.97 5.36
C GLU A 104 9.30 20.29 4.22
N LEU A 105 9.51 18.98 4.01
CA LEU A 105 8.74 18.21 3.04
C LEU A 105 7.25 18.15 3.40
N GLU A 106 6.91 17.91 4.67
CA GLU A 106 5.51 17.91 5.14
C GLU A 106 4.87 19.30 5.01
N THR A 107 5.63 20.35 5.31
CA THR A 107 5.14 21.73 5.15
C THR A 107 4.82 22.03 3.69
N ALA A 108 5.72 21.69 2.77
CA ALA A 108 5.51 21.87 1.34
C ALA A 108 4.33 21.02 0.83
N TRP A 109 4.23 19.78 1.28
CA TRP A 109 3.12 18.87 0.97
C TRP A 109 1.78 19.46 1.42
N ASN A 110 1.69 19.96 2.67
CA ASN A 110 0.46 20.56 3.20
C ASN A 110 0.02 21.78 2.38
N ILE A 111 0.95 22.69 2.03
CA ILE A 111 0.67 23.86 1.19
C ILE A 111 0.06 23.42 -0.15
N ILE A 112 0.61 22.39 -0.80
CA ILE A 112 0.11 21.92 -2.08
C ILE A 112 -1.25 21.24 -1.92
N VAL A 113 -1.44 20.41 -0.89
CA VAL A 113 -2.71 19.73 -0.62
C VAL A 113 -3.85 20.73 -0.38
N GLU A 114 -3.60 21.77 0.42
CA GLU A 114 -4.59 22.82 0.70
C GLU A 114 -5.02 23.58 -0.55
N ASN A 115 -4.15 23.68 -1.54
CA ASN A 115 -4.39 24.42 -2.80
C ASN A 115 -4.58 23.50 -4.01
N ALA A 116 -4.70 22.18 -3.83
CA ALA A 116 -4.75 21.19 -4.91
C ALA A 116 -5.85 21.48 -5.94
N SER A 117 -7.02 22.00 -5.50
CA SER A 117 -8.13 22.35 -6.40
C SER A 117 -7.82 23.52 -7.35
N SER A 118 -6.80 24.34 -7.07
CA SER A 118 -6.37 25.45 -7.92
C SER A 118 -5.33 25.04 -8.97
N ILE A 119 -4.80 23.82 -8.87
CA ILE A 119 -3.77 23.30 -9.79
C ILE A 119 -4.45 22.71 -11.03
N PRO A 120 -4.19 23.27 -12.23
CA PRO A 120 -4.73 22.71 -13.47
C PRO A 120 -4.29 21.26 -13.66
N LYS A 121 -5.27 20.39 -13.95
CA LYS A 121 -4.98 18.98 -14.24
C LYS A 121 -4.18 18.28 -13.14
N PHE A 122 -4.45 18.61 -11.88
CA PHE A 122 -3.88 17.95 -10.72
C PHE A 122 -4.14 16.44 -10.75
N VAL A 123 -3.11 15.65 -10.50
CA VAL A 123 -3.19 14.19 -10.39
C VAL A 123 -2.95 13.75 -8.95
N SER A 124 -1.80 14.09 -8.39
CA SER A 124 -1.46 13.73 -7.01
C SER A 124 -0.31 14.58 -6.47
N VAL A 125 -0.14 14.56 -5.15
CA VAL A 125 1.07 15.03 -4.49
C VAL A 125 1.50 14.02 -3.44
N GLY A 126 2.79 13.71 -3.36
CA GLY A 126 3.36 12.76 -2.41
C GLY A 126 4.74 13.19 -1.93
N ILE A 127 5.19 12.60 -0.82
CA ILE A 127 6.56 12.74 -0.33
C ILE A 127 7.37 11.55 -0.82
N SER A 128 8.49 11.81 -1.49
CA SER A 128 9.48 10.82 -1.90
C SER A 128 10.73 10.94 -1.02
N PRO A 129 10.87 10.15 0.07
CA PRO A 129 12.06 10.18 0.89
C PRO A 129 13.32 9.85 0.09
N LYS A 130 13.24 8.88 -0.83
CA LYS A 130 14.36 8.46 -1.67
C LYS A 130 14.92 9.61 -2.55
N LYS A 131 14.07 10.54 -2.99
CA LYS A 131 14.46 11.76 -3.71
C LYS A 131 14.71 12.94 -2.79
N ASN A 132 14.25 12.88 -1.55
CA ASN A 132 14.16 13.97 -0.60
C ASN A 132 13.43 15.19 -1.19
N ARG A 133 12.24 14.93 -1.78
CA ARG A 133 11.40 15.93 -2.47
C ARG A 133 9.91 15.62 -2.26
N VAL A 134 9.10 16.66 -2.38
CA VAL A 134 7.66 16.53 -2.63
C VAL A 134 7.45 16.39 -4.13
N THR A 135 6.75 15.36 -4.57
CA THR A 135 6.42 15.14 -5.98
C THR A 135 4.99 15.62 -6.25
N LEU A 136 4.83 16.66 -7.06
CA LEU A 136 3.54 17.13 -7.57
C LEU A 136 3.33 16.56 -8.97
N ALA A 137 2.34 15.69 -9.14
CA ALA A 137 1.98 15.11 -10.42
C ALA A 137 0.79 15.84 -11.04
N VAL A 138 0.90 16.15 -12.34
CA VAL A 138 -0.14 16.78 -13.16
C VAL A 138 -0.25 16.05 -14.51
N GLU A 139 -1.41 16.11 -15.18
CA GLU A 139 -1.58 15.49 -16.50
C GLU A 139 -0.76 16.19 -17.59
N ASP A 140 -0.57 17.51 -17.47
CA ASP A 140 0.08 18.34 -18.48
C ASP A 140 0.78 19.53 -17.83
N LYS A 141 2.10 19.50 -17.82
CA LYS A 141 2.94 20.58 -17.26
C LYS A 141 2.82 21.89 -18.03
N THR A 142 2.47 21.85 -19.32
CA THR A 142 2.37 23.05 -20.15
C THR A 142 1.22 23.98 -19.74
N LEU A 143 0.25 23.44 -18.97
CA LEU A 143 -0.86 24.21 -18.41
C LEU A 143 -0.51 24.94 -17.11
N LEU A 144 0.68 24.68 -16.57
CA LEU A 144 1.16 25.29 -15.34
C LEU A 144 1.79 26.67 -15.66
N ASP A 145 1.03 27.71 -15.34
CA ASP A 145 1.50 29.08 -15.37
C ASP A 145 2.38 29.35 -14.14
N SER A 146 3.64 29.71 -14.33
CA SER A 146 4.59 29.97 -13.26
C SER A 146 4.07 31.02 -12.25
N ASP A 147 3.32 32.02 -12.74
CA ASP A 147 2.80 33.09 -11.89
C ASP A 147 1.66 32.59 -11.00
N LYS A 148 0.85 31.63 -11.50
CA LYS A 148 -0.22 31.00 -10.74
C LYS A 148 0.27 29.98 -9.72
N LEU A 149 1.49 29.45 -9.91
CA LEU A 149 2.11 28.48 -9.01
C LEU A 149 3.24 29.10 -8.16
N ALA A 150 3.34 30.42 -8.10
CA ALA A 150 4.37 31.11 -7.30
C ALA A 150 4.31 30.73 -5.80
N TRP A 151 3.17 30.21 -5.33
CA TRP A 151 2.99 29.71 -3.97
C TRP A 151 3.49 28.28 -3.77
N VAL A 152 3.78 27.50 -4.84
CA VAL A 152 4.35 26.17 -4.73
C VAL A 152 5.79 26.29 -4.27
N PRO A 153 6.19 25.64 -3.15
CA PRO A 153 7.54 25.76 -2.64
C PRO A 153 8.57 25.24 -3.65
N SER A 154 9.30 26.16 -4.28
CA SER A 154 10.34 25.82 -5.26
C SER A 154 11.54 25.17 -4.57
N GLY A 155 12.25 24.31 -5.29
CA GLY A 155 13.43 23.60 -4.78
C GLY A 155 13.07 22.31 -4.03
N VAL A 156 12.12 22.36 -3.09
CA VAL A 156 11.65 21.18 -2.35
C VAL A 156 10.61 20.37 -3.13
N THR A 157 9.98 20.95 -4.15
CA THR A 157 8.94 20.32 -4.98
C THR A 157 9.47 19.95 -6.36
N GLU A 158 9.30 18.71 -6.78
CA GLU A 158 9.48 18.22 -8.14
C GLU A 158 8.12 18.09 -8.82
N ILE A 159 7.94 18.77 -9.97
CA ILE A 159 6.70 18.65 -10.75
C ILE A 159 6.91 17.60 -11.86
N VAL A 160 6.06 16.58 -11.90
CA VAL A 160 6.11 15.50 -12.87
C VAL A 160 4.83 15.40 -13.68
N GLU A 161 4.91 14.94 -14.94
CA GLU A 161 3.73 14.53 -15.70
C GLU A 161 3.35 13.10 -15.36
N SER A 162 2.05 12.87 -15.17
CA SER A 162 1.51 11.55 -14.88
C SER A 162 0.12 11.42 -15.49
N ALA A 163 -0.23 10.21 -15.94
CA ALA A 163 -1.58 9.93 -16.32
C ALA A 163 -2.54 10.11 -15.12
N PRO A 164 -3.82 10.48 -15.37
CA PRO A 164 -4.82 10.57 -14.31
C PRO A 164 -4.91 9.26 -13.54
N ILE A 165 -5.01 9.34 -12.21
CA ILE A 165 -5.31 8.19 -11.39
C ILE A 165 -6.74 7.75 -11.73
N GLN A 166 -6.88 6.56 -12.29
CA GLN A 166 -8.17 5.97 -12.63
C GLN A 166 -8.48 4.83 -11.68
N PRO A 167 -9.66 4.83 -11.05
CA PRO A 167 -10.06 3.68 -10.27
C PRO A 167 -10.20 2.47 -11.17
N THR A 168 -9.61 1.39 -10.71
CA THR A 168 -9.72 0.12 -11.39
C THR A 168 -10.54 -0.82 -10.51
N ALA A 169 -11.74 -1.19 -10.96
CA ALA A 169 -12.61 -2.06 -10.18
C ALA A 169 -12.25 -3.52 -10.37
N SER A 170 -11.95 -4.26 -9.33
CA SER A 170 -12.25 -5.68 -9.04
C SER A 170 -11.44 -6.34 -7.92
N ILE A 171 -11.81 -7.51 -7.51
CA ILE A 171 -11.73 -8.13 -6.20
C ILE A 171 -10.79 -9.32 -6.09
N GLY A 172 -10.13 -9.40 -4.91
CA GLY A 172 -9.73 -10.66 -4.35
C GLY A 172 -8.64 -10.52 -3.33
N CYS A 173 -8.51 -11.11 -2.13
CA CYS A 173 -7.24 -11.75 -1.88
C CYS A 173 -6.99 -12.68 -3.08
N GLY A 174 -7.16 -12.11 -4.25
CA GLY A 174 -7.23 -12.74 -5.52
C GLY A 174 -8.52 -13.43 -5.90
N ASN A 175 -9.62 -13.30 -5.20
CA ASN A 175 -10.92 -13.85 -5.59
C ASN A 175 -11.90 -12.74 -5.97
N THR A 176 -12.66 -12.97 -7.03
CA THR A 176 -13.68 -12.04 -7.55
C THR A 176 -14.85 -11.93 -6.59
N MET A 177 -15.25 -10.73 -6.20
CA MET A 177 -16.56 -10.46 -5.57
C MET A 177 -17.35 -9.54 -6.47
N LYS A 178 -18.62 -9.47 -6.32
CA LYS A 178 -19.51 -8.61 -7.11
C LYS A 178 -20.38 -7.80 -6.18
N ASN A 179 -20.40 -6.51 -6.36
CA ASN A 179 -21.44 -5.68 -5.79
C ASN A 179 -22.72 -5.94 -6.59
N SER A 180 -23.63 -6.75 -6.06
CA SER A 180 -24.85 -7.14 -6.76
C SER A 180 -25.89 -6.03 -6.81
N THR A 181 -25.78 -5.04 -5.94
CA THR A 181 -26.67 -3.88 -5.91
C THR A 181 -26.36 -2.93 -7.07
N ARG A 182 -25.09 -2.84 -7.48
CA ARG A 182 -24.62 -1.86 -8.49
C ARG A 182 -24.09 -2.49 -9.77
N GLY A 183 -23.95 -3.81 -9.81
CA GLY A 183 -23.41 -4.51 -10.98
C GLY A 183 -21.89 -4.39 -11.13
N SER A 184 -21.21 -3.64 -10.26
CA SER A 184 -19.76 -3.52 -10.30
C SER A 184 -19.07 -4.77 -9.76
N THR A 185 -17.83 -4.94 -10.17
CA THR A 185 -16.99 -6.06 -9.73
C THR A 185 -15.79 -5.45 -9.03
N SER A 186 -15.57 -5.75 -7.78
CA SER A 186 -14.52 -5.21 -6.92
C SER A 186 -13.59 -6.27 -6.29
N SER A 187 -12.53 -5.93 -5.54
CA SER A 187 -11.52 -6.84 -4.96
C SER A 187 -11.66 -7.04 -3.45
N CYS A 188 -11.43 -8.25 -2.93
CA CYS A 188 -11.23 -8.52 -1.50
C CYS A 188 -9.77 -8.24 -1.14
N CYS A 189 -9.50 -7.42 -0.17
CA CYS A 189 -8.15 -7.24 0.32
C CYS A 189 -7.81 -8.32 1.35
N VAL A 190 -8.39 -8.22 2.51
CA VAL A 190 -8.05 -9.06 3.67
C VAL A 190 -9.28 -9.33 4.50
N GLY A 191 -9.37 -10.52 5.08
CA GLY A 191 -10.34 -10.85 6.11
C GLY A 191 -9.88 -10.28 7.45
N VAL A 192 -10.80 -9.67 8.18
CA VAL A 192 -10.54 -9.06 9.49
C VAL A 192 -11.64 -9.41 10.48
N THR A 193 -11.28 -9.43 11.75
CA THR A 193 -12.24 -9.51 12.85
C THR A 193 -12.16 -8.21 13.64
N THR A 194 -13.28 -7.53 13.83
CA THR A 194 -13.33 -6.31 14.64
C THR A 194 -13.09 -6.60 16.11
N ASN A 195 -12.78 -5.58 16.91
CA ASN A 195 -12.63 -5.71 18.36
C ASN A 195 -13.91 -6.22 19.05
N SER A 196 -15.07 -6.08 18.41
CA SER A 196 -16.36 -6.61 18.88
C SER A 196 -16.63 -8.05 18.40
N GLY A 197 -15.67 -8.71 17.76
CA GLY A 197 -15.80 -10.09 17.29
C GLY A 197 -16.55 -10.27 15.97
N ILE A 198 -16.83 -9.19 15.24
CA ILE A 198 -17.52 -9.25 13.94
C ILE A 198 -16.52 -9.63 12.85
N ASN A 199 -16.77 -10.76 12.19
CA ASN A 199 -15.98 -11.19 11.04
C ASN A 199 -16.41 -10.46 9.77
N GLY A 200 -15.43 -10.01 9.00
CA GLY A 200 -15.65 -9.29 7.77
C GLY A 200 -14.47 -9.29 6.85
N LEU A 201 -14.56 -8.49 5.81
CA LEU A 201 -13.46 -8.27 4.88
C LEU A 201 -13.35 -6.79 4.49
N ILE A 202 -12.15 -6.37 4.17
CA ILE A 202 -11.86 -5.04 3.63
C ILE A 202 -11.90 -5.13 2.10
N ILE A 203 -12.59 -4.17 1.47
CA ILE A 203 -12.58 -3.96 0.02
C ILE A 203 -12.42 -2.45 -0.25
N GLN A 204 -12.21 -2.06 -1.53
CA GLN A 204 -12.19 -0.63 -1.89
C GLN A 204 -13.50 0.07 -1.52
N GLY A 205 -13.41 1.37 -1.21
CA GLY A 205 -14.57 2.19 -0.86
C GLY A 205 -15.28 2.80 -2.07
N HIS A 206 -14.53 3.13 -3.15
CA HIS A 206 -15.14 3.67 -4.36
C HIS A 206 -16.12 2.65 -4.99
N GLU A 207 -17.18 3.13 -5.62
CA GLU A 207 -18.26 2.32 -6.17
C GLU A 207 -19.01 1.41 -5.19
N THR A 208 -18.82 1.58 -3.88
CA THR A 208 -19.61 0.88 -2.86
C THR A 208 -20.32 1.86 -1.94
N LEU A 209 -21.49 1.49 -1.44
CA LEU A 209 -22.20 2.23 -0.39
C LEU A 209 -22.57 1.28 0.76
N VAL A 210 -22.77 1.85 1.95
CA VAL A 210 -23.32 1.11 3.08
C VAL A 210 -24.69 0.53 2.68
N GLY A 211 -24.86 -0.77 2.96
CA GLY A 211 -26.04 -1.54 2.56
C GLY A 211 -25.89 -2.32 1.25
N ASP A 212 -24.85 -2.06 0.45
CA ASP A 212 -24.60 -2.83 -0.78
C ASP A 212 -24.34 -4.31 -0.47
N VAL A 213 -24.95 -5.20 -1.25
CA VAL A 213 -24.83 -6.66 -1.10
C VAL A 213 -23.66 -7.16 -1.91
N ILE A 214 -22.74 -7.85 -1.26
CA ILE A 214 -21.51 -8.40 -1.86
C ILE A 214 -21.64 -9.91 -2.08
N LYS A 215 -21.24 -10.34 -3.29
CA LYS A 215 -21.21 -11.75 -3.71
C LYS A 215 -19.80 -12.17 -4.06
N ASN A 216 -19.46 -13.43 -3.88
CA ASN A 216 -18.20 -14.01 -4.34
C ASN A 216 -18.17 -14.25 -5.87
N GLY A 217 -17.06 -14.74 -6.39
CA GLY A 217 -16.91 -15.08 -7.81
C GLY A 217 -17.92 -16.11 -8.33
N SER A 218 -18.44 -16.97 -7.48
CA SER A 218 -19.50 -17.95 -7.77
C SER A 218 -20.91 -17.36 -7.63
N ARG A 219 -21.04 -16.04 -7.47
CA ARG A 219 -22.29 -15.29 -7.29
C ARG A 219 -23.09 -15.62 -6.03
N GLN A 220 -22.48 -16.27 -5.04
CA GLN A 220 -23.11 -16.49 -3.74
C GLN A 220 -23.01 -15.22 -2.89
N THR A 221 -24.09 -14.82 -2.24
CA THR A 221 -24.09 -13.68 -1.31
C THR A 221 -23.25 -14.02 -0.08
N ILE A 222 -22.23 -13.20 0.17
CA ILE A 222 -21.30 -13.41 1.28
C ILE A 222 -21.49 -12.44 2.43
N GLY A 223 -22.04 -11.26 2.18
CA GLY A 223 -22.24 -10.24 3.19
C GLY A 223 -22.77 -8.94 2.62
N SER A 224 -22.75 -7.91 3.45
CA SER A 224 -23.11 -6.54 3.06
C SER A 224 -22.12 -5.52 3.60
N VAL A 225 -21.97 -4.40 2.87
CA VAL A 225 -21.15 -3.26 3.31
C VAL A 225 -21.81 -2.63 4.54
N THR A 226 -21.13 -2.62 5.66
CA THR A 226 -21.64 -2.04 6.92
C THR A 226 -20.90 -0.77 7.33
N GLN A 227 -19.67 -0.56 6.84
CA GLN A 227 -18.91 0.65 7.09
C GLN A 227 -18.15 1.06 5.82
N ARG A 228 -17.99 2.37 5.62
CA ARG A 228 -17.19 2.97 4.57
C ARG A 228 -16.45 4.17 5.13
N VAL A 229 -15.19 4.34 4.74
CA VAL A 229 -14.45 5.55 5.08
C VAL A 229 -15.11 6.76 4.40
N GLN A 230 -15.49 7.74 5.21
CA GLN A 230 -16.07 9.00 4.72
C GLN A 230 -14.93 9.97 4.39
N ASN A 231 -14.70 10.20 3.13
CA ASN A 231 -13.60 11.03 2.62
C ASN A 231 -14.10 12.11 1.65
N THR A 232 -15.28 12.68 1.92
CA THR A 232 -15.91 13.72 1.09
C THR A 232 -15.43 15.14 1.42
N SER A 233 -14.46 15.30 2.29
CA SER A 233 -13.82 16.59 2.59
C SER A 233 -12.32 16.39 2.87
N MET A 234 -11.55 17.46 2.73
CA MET A 234 -10.13 17.47 3.09
C MET A 234 -9.87 17.07 4.56
N ALA A 235 -10.77 17.44 5.48
CA ALA A 235 -10.67 17.12 6.90
C ALA A 235 -10.92 15.62 7.18
N THR A 236 -11.66 14.94 6.29
CA THR A 236 -12.00 13.51 6.42
C THR A 236 -11.26 12.63 5.41
N ARG A 237 -10.21 13.16 4.76
CA ARG A 237 -9.39 12.38 3.82
C ARG A 237 -8.85 11.10 4.48
N GLY A 238 -8.82 10.01 3.74
CA GLY A 238 -8.38 8.73 4.28
C GLY A 238 -8.24 7.67 3.20
N PRO A 239 -8.03 6.41 3.58
CA PRO A 239 -7.92 5.31 2.63
C PRO A 239 -9.23 5.09 1.86
N ASP A 240 -9.12 4.59 0.65
CA ASP A 240 -10.25 4.15 -0.16
C ASP A 240 -10.69 2.75 0.28
N ALA A 241 -11.44 2.65 1.37
CA ALA A 241 -11.77 1.38 1.99
C ALA A 241 -13.22 1.33 2.50
N CYS A 242 -13.79 0.12 2.47
CA CYS A 242 -15.01 -0.21 3.19
C CYS A 242 -14.92 -1.58 3.85
N PHE A 243 -15.75 -1.79 4.87
CA PHE A 243 -15.87 -3.05 5.60
C PHE A 243 -17.17 -3.75 5.22
N VAL A 244 -17.03 -5.02 4.85
CA VAL A 244 -18.15 -5.91 4.54
C VAL A 244 -18.31 -6.88 5.69
N THR A 245 -19.42 -6.81 6.40
CA THR A 245 -19.79 -7.83 7.39
C THR A 245 -20.22 -9.10 6.68
N LEU A 246 -19.63 -10.23 7.06
CA LEU A 246 -19.95 -11.52 6.48
C LEU A 246 -21.26 -12.08 7.07
N ASN A 247 -22.05 -12.71 6.20
CA ASN A 247 -23.16 -13.53 6.64
C ASN A 247 -22.67 -14.77 7.40
N SER A 248 -23.49 -15.28 8.32
CA SER A 248 -23.20 -16.51 9.06
C SER A 248 -22.81 -17.66 8.12
N GLY A 249 -21.79 -18.41 8.51
CA GLY A 249 -21.25 -19.53 7.73
C GLY A 249 -20.24 -19.16 6.64
N ASN A 250 -20.03 -17.88 6.36
CA ASN A 250 -18.94 -17.44 5.47
C ASN A 250 -17.67 -17.15 6.28
N THR A 251 -16.55 -17.59 5.75
CA THR A 251 -15.22 -17.35 6.32
C THR A 251 -14.28 -16.80 5.25
N VAL A 252 -13.36 -15.93 5.63
CA VAL A 252 -12.26 -15.50 4.78
C VAL A 252 -11.00 -16.17 5.27
N THR A 253 -10.30 -16.83 4.34
CA THR A 253 -8.94 -17.34 4.61
C THR A 253 -7.95 -16.30 4.13
N ASN A 254 -7.08 -15.82 5.02
CA ASN A 254 -6.01 -14.90 4.67
C ASN A 254 -4.85 -15.66 4.00
N THR A 255 -5.15 -16.34 2.89
CA THR A 255 -4.17 -17.13 2.14
C THR A 255 -3.97 -16.56 0.73
N ILE A 256 -2.77 -16.68 0.22
CA ILE A 256 -2.42 -16.38 -1.16
C ILE A 256 -2.20 -17.73 -1.87
N PRO A 257 -3.19 -18.23 -2.63
CA PRO A 257 -3.16 -19.62 -3.13
C PRO A 257 -1.98 -19.95 -4.03
N GLU A 258 -1.40 -18.94 -4.70
CA GLU A 258 -0.31 -19.13 -5.66
C GLU A 258 1.09 -19.08 -5.03
N ILE A 259 1.21 -18.80 -3.73
CA ILE A 259 2.48 -18.80 -3.02
C ILE A 259 2.59 -20.13 -2.26
N THR A 260 3.37 -21.05 -2.79
CA THR A 260 3.64 -22.34 -2.15
C THR A 260 4.47 -22.16 -0.88
N GLY A 261 3.99 -22.71 0.24
CA GLY A 261 4.65 -22.66 1.55
C GLY A 261 4.28 -21.45 2.41
N ALA A 262 3.67 -20.40 1.84
CA ALA A 262 3.19 -19.23 2.57
C ALA A 262 1.65 -19.24 2.59
N ASN A 263 1.07 -20.01 3.47
CA ASN A 263 -0.39 -20.21 3.48
C ASN A 263 -1.16 -19.14 4.23
N ALA A 264 -0.49 -18.21 4.92
CA ALA A 264 -1.18 -17.23 5.73
C ALA A 264 -0.49 -15.87 5.69
N VAL A 265 -1.30 -14.83 5.65
CA VAL A 265 -0.88 -13.48 6.05
C VAL A 265 -0.69 -13.51 7.56
N VAL A 266 0.43 -12.98 8.06
CA VAL A 266 0.64 -12.85 9.51
C VAL A 266 -0.46 -11.94 10.06
N SER A 267 -1.35 -12.51 10.86
CA SER A 267 -2.46 -11.75 11.43
C SER A 267 -1.99 -10.88 12.59
N GLY A 268 -2.44 -9.64 12.63
CA GLY A 268 -2.31 -8.76 13.79
C GLY A 268 -1.12 -7.81 13.83
N GLN A 269 -0.18 -7.90 12.89
CA GLN A 269 0.87 -6.90 12.74
C GLN A 269 0.52 -5.93 11.62
N THR A 270 0.59 -4.64 11.92
CA THR A 270 0.48 -3.55 10.94
C THR A 270 1.81 -2.80 10.97
N TYR A 271 2.36 -2.56 9.80
CA TYR A 271 3.61 -1.82 9.65
C TYR A 271 3.36 -0.50 8.94
N THR A 272 4.09 0.52 9.34
CA THR A 272 4.10 1.79 8.61
C THR A 272 4.82 1.59 7.29
N ILE A 273 4.11 1.79 6.19
CA ILE A 273 4.67 1.64 4.85
C ILE A 273 5.69 2.73 4.60
N GLN A 274 6.91 2.32 4.23
CA GLN A 274 8.04 3.19 3.95
C GLN A 274 8.46 3.10 2.49
N ALA A 275 9.04 4.16 1.96
CA ALA A 275 9.59 4.17 0.62
C ALA A 275 10.73 3.14 0.48
N GLY A 276 10.90 2.59 -0.72
CA GLY A 276 11.89 1.55 -1.02
C GLY A 276 11.48 0.14 -0.64
N LEU A 277 10.44 -0.06 0.17
CA LEU A 277 9.97 -1.41 0.49
C LEU A 277 9.49 -2.15 -0.76
N PRO A 278 10.03 -3.36 -1.03
CA PRO A 278 9.50 -4.20 -2.07
C PRO A 278 8.08 -4.66 -1.69
N VAL A 279 7.14 -4.41 -2.59
CA VAL A 279 5.75 -4.77 -2.41
C VAL A 279 5.25 -5.62 -3.57
N HIS A 280 4.30 -6.47 -3.26
CA HIS A 280 3.65 -7.35 -4.22
C HIS A 280 2.15 -7.08 -4.18
N MET A 281 1.52 -7.07 -5.36
CA MET A 281 0.09 -6.86 -5.47
C MET A 281 -0.55 -8.05 -6.18
N ARG A 282 -1.58 -8.59 -5.57
CA ARG A 282 -2.42 -9.61 -6.15
C ARG A 282 -3.84 -9.08 -6.34
N GLY A 283 -4.23 -8.96 -7.59
CA GLY A 283 -5.55 -8.53 -7.97
C GLY A 283 -6.32 -9.60 -8.75
N HIS A 284 -7.54 -9.27 -9.16
CA HIS A 284 -8.36 -10.19 -9.96
C HIS A 284 -7.77 -10.44 -11.36
N LYS A 285 -7.19 -9.42 -11.97
CA LYS A 285 -6.60 -9.48 -13.32
C LYS A 285 -5.11 -9.79 -13.29
N THR A 286 -4.43 -9.41 -12.22
CA THR A 286 -3.00 -9.63 -12.04
C THR A 286 -2.79 -10.85 -11.15
N LYS A 287 -2.48 -11.98 -11.78
CA LYS A 287 -2.18 -13.26 -11.11
C LYS A 287 -0.92 -13.87 -11.72
N PRO A 288 -0.09 -14.55 -10.92
CA PRO A 288 -0.26 -14.78 -9.48
C PRO A 288 -0.15 -13.49 -8.66
N PHE A 289 0.74 -12.58 -8.99
CA PHE A 289 0.93 -11.25 -8.43
C PHE A 289 1.86 -10.42 -9.33
N SER A 290 1.93 -9.12 -9.12
CA SER A 290 2.95 -8.21 -9.67
C SER A 290 3.83 -7.69 -8.55
N SER A 291 5.06 -7.31 -8.88
CA SER A 291 6.07 -6.84 -7.93
C SER A 291 6.54 -5.44 -8.31
N GLY A 292 6.88 -4.66 -7.31
CA GLY A 292 7.44 -3.32 -7.41
C GLY A 292 7.99 -2.88 -6.06
N GLU A 293 8.20 -1.59 -5.90
CA GLU A 293 8.59 -0.99 -4.63
C GLU A 293 7.71 0.21 -4.31
N VAL A 294 7.67 0.63 -3.05
CA VAL A 294 7.00 1.88 -2.64
C VAL A 294 7.87 3.05 -3.05
N ASP A 295 7.37 3.89 -3.95
CA ASP A 295 8.09 5.07 -4.45
C ASP A 295 7.88 6.29 -3.54
N GLU A 296 6.64 6.49 -3.09
CA GLU A 296 6.21 7.66 -2.34
C GLU A 296 5.26 7.28 -1.22
N VAL A 297 5.31 8.02 -0.11
CA VAL A 297 4.39 7.91 1.02
C VAL A 297 3.55 9.17 1.15
N SER A 298 2.47 9.11 1.92
CA SER A 298 1.53 10.23 2.11
C SER A 298 1.03 10.81 0.79
N VAL A 299 0.76 9.96 -0.20
CA VAL A 299 0.26 10.40 -1.51
C VAL A 299 -1.20 10.80 -1.37
N TYR A 300 -1.47 12.08 -1.63
CA TYR A 300 -2.83 12.62 -1.70
C TYR A 300 -3.30 12.68 -3.14
N TYR A 301 -4.53 12.23 -3.38
CA TYR A 301 -5.23 12.40 -4.64
C TYR A 301 -6.73 12.62 -4.41
N GLN A 302 -7.39 13.16 -5.41
CA GLN A 302 -8.82 13.40 -5.35
C GLN A 302 -9.48 12.98 -6.66
N TRP A 303 -10.75 12.61 -6.57
CA TRP A 303 -11.51 12.26 -7.74
C TRP A 303 -13.02 12.35 -7.49
N THR A 304 -13.77 12.70 -8.51
CA THR A 304 -15.24 12.74 -8.45
C THR A 304 -15.81 11.38 -8.86
N GLU A 305 -16.46 10.70 -7.94
CA GLU A 305 -17.06 9.41 -8.20
C GLU A 305 -18.35 9.57 -9.03
N ASN A 306 -18.44 8.82 -10.12
CA ASN A 306 -19.64 8.82 -10.99
C ASN A 306 -20.89 8.35 -10.25
N ARG A 307 -20.73 7.62 -9.17
CA ARG A 307 -21.79 7.00 -8.39
C ARG A 307 -22.64 8.01 -7.62
N ASP A 308 -22.03 8.96 -6.97
CA ASP A 308 -22.69 9.95 -6.11
C ASP A 308 -22.46 11.40 -6.57
N GLY A 309 -21.58 11.61 -7.55
CA GLY A 309 -21.22 12.91 -8.07
C GLY A 309 -20.38 13.75 -7.09
N LEU A 310 -19.90 13.15 -5.98
CA LEU A 310 -19.12 13.84 -4.98
C LEU A 310 -17.62 13.69 -5.25
N THR A 311 -16.86 14.72 -4.90
CA THR A 311 -15.40 14.63 -4.89
C THR A 311 -14.96 13.96 -3.58
N HIS A 312 -14.17 12.91 -3.71
CA HIS A 312 -13.57 12.19 -2.60
C HIS A 312 -12.07 12.47 -2.52
N TYR A 313 -11.54 12.43 -1.31
CA TYR A 313 -10.17 12.83 -0.97
C TYR A 313 -9.45 11.64 -0.32
N TYR A 314 -8.43 11.14 -0.98
CA TYR A 314 -7.73 9.92 -0.61
C TYR A 314 -6.29 10.19 -0.19
N VAL A 315 -5.79 9.39 0.74
CA VAL A 315 -4.38 9.38 1.14
C VAL A 315 -3.89 7.93 1.17
N GLY A 316 -2.72 7.69 0.60
CA GLY A 316 -2.12 6.36 0.52
C GLY A 316 -0.62 6.41 0.27
N ALA A 317 -0.11 5.35 -0.33
CA ALA A 317 1.25 5.26 -0.84
C ALA A 317 1.21 4.98 -2.36
N LYS A 318 2.25 5.37 -3.07
CA LYS A 318 2.44 5.06 -4.50
C LYS A 318 3.51 4.01 -4.64
N ALA A 319 3.25 3.00 -5.46
CA ALA A 319 4.20 1.92 -5.72
C ALA A 319 4.27 1.61 -7.22
N SER A 320 5.42 1.07 -7.65
CA SER A 320 5.77 0.86 -9.05
C SER A 320 5.28 -0.47 -9.65
N TYR A 321 4.56 -1.32 -8.90
CA TYR A 321 4.07 -2.58 -9.45
C TYR A 321 3.04 -2.38 -10.57
N PRO A 322 3.12 -3.16 -11.67
CA PRO A 322 2.10 -3.12 -12.71
C PRO A 322 0.72 -3.57 -12.18
N SER A 323 -0.31 -2.78 -12.44
CA SER A 323 -1.71 -3.12 -12.16
C SER A 323 -2.56 -3.03 -13.42
N LYS A 324 -3.75 -3.62 -13.41
CA LYS A 324 -4.70 -3.63 -14.55
C LYS A 324 -6.05 -3.11 -14.08
N VAL A 325 -6.79 -2.54 -15.01
CA VAL A 325 -8.20 -2.21 -14.77
C VAL A 325 -8.90 -3.45 -14.23
N GLY A 326 -9.43 -3.33 -13.02
CA GLY A 326 -9.99 -4.44 -12.32
C GLY A 326 -9.17 -4.99 -11.17
N ASP A 327 -8.05 -4.43 -10.82
CA ASP A 327 -7.25 -4.83 -9.65
C ASP A 327 -7.53 -3.99 -8.38
N SER A 328 -8.39 -2.95 -8.47
CA SER A 328 -8.76 -2.13 -7.31
C SER A 328 -9.25 -2.96 -6.12
N GLY A 329 -8.78 -2.65 -4.94
CA GLY A 329 -8.97 -3.42 -3.72
C GLY A 329 -8.10 -4.68 -3.67
N GLY A 330 -7.17 -4.87 -4.62
CA GLY A 330 -6.22 -5.96 -4.62
C GLY A 330 -5.39 -5.98 -3.33
N PHE A 331 -4.96 -7.17 -2.97
CA PHE A 331 -4.15 -7.38 -1.79
C PHE A 331 -2.71 -6.96 -2.04
N VAL A 332 -2.24 -5.95 -1.32
CA VAL A 332 -0.84 -5.52 -1.36
C VAL A 332 -0.11 -6.07 -0.13
N PHE A 333 1.04 -6.66 -0.33
CA PHE A 333 1.80 -7.31 0.73
C PHE A 333 3.31 -7.14 0.55
N VAL A 334 4.02 -7.15 1.68
CA VAL A 334 5.46 -7.37 1.77
C VAL A 334 5.69 -8.85 2.04
N TYR A 335 6.64 -9.46 1.36
CA TYR A 335 7.01 -10.85 1.61
C TYR A 335 8.23 -10.90 2.52
N THR A 336 8.08 -11.48 3.71
CA THR A 336 9.13 -11.57 4.72
C THR A 336 9.64 -12.98 4.89
N ASN A 337 10.70 -13.16 5.67
CA ASN A 337 11.21 -14.46 6.09
C ASN A 337 10.19 -15.29 6.90
N LEU A 338 9.15 -14.64 7.47
CA LEU A 338 8.03 -15.32 8.15
C LEU A 338 6.80 -15.50 7.25
N GLY A 339 6.84 -15.02 5.99
CA GLY A 339 5.74 -15.08 5.03
C GLY A 339 5.20 -13.70 4.65
N PRO A 340 4.07 -13.66 3.93
CA PRO A 340 3.50 -12.40 3.48
C PRO A 340 2.82 -11.65 4.64
N ILE A 341 3.07 -10.34 4.71
CA ILE A 341 2.44 -9.40 5.65
C ILE A 341 1.59 -8.42 4.83
N TRP A 342 0.39 -8.13 5.31
CA TRP A 342 -0.47 -7.16 4.65
C TRP A 342 0.15 -5.75 4.73
N ALA A 343 0.31 -5.12 3.58
CA ALA A 343 0.81 -3.76 3.44
C ALA A 343 -0.28 -2.75 3.09
N GLY A 344 -1.37 -3.21 2.44
CA GLY A 344 -2.44 -2.31 2.05
C GLY A 344 -3.40 -2.90 1.02
N LEU A 345 -4.25 -2.04 0.48
CA LEU A 345 -5.11 -2.36 -0.66
C LEU A 345 -4.77 -1.45 -1.86
N GLN A 346 -4.94 -2.02 -3.07
CA GLN A 346 -4.76 -1.31 -4.33
C GLN A 346 -5.90 -0.31 -4.54
#